data_ede7e3dc6e0149642d06cd96750b2236
#
_entry.id   ede7e3dc6e0149642d06cd96750b2236
#
_cell.length_a   1.000
_cell.length_b   1.000
_cell.length_c   1.000
_cell.angle_alpha   90.00
_cell.angle_beta   90.00
_cell.angle_gamma   90.00
#
_symmetry.space_group_name_H-M   'P 1'
#
loop_
_entity.id
_entity.type
_entity.pdbx_description
1 polymer ?
#
loop_
_entity_poly.entity_id
_entity_poly.type
_entity_poly.pdbx_seq_one_letter_code
_entity_poly.pdbx_strand_id
1 'polypeptide(L)'
;MYACWSARAVGLTMSAAEAIELAAEAGFDGVDLLVRDVFDSGADVKALRRRMDDLGLRGGGWTLPMNWKQDEAAFEADLARLPRHAEVAERLGLTRTGTWARFESDPVGPDVRDSEGLRRAEVERCTAWQLDRLGRMADVLAAHGSRLGLEILGSRSERTGRGVPLVSTYEELLDRFGGLREGRANVGVLADAYHLHASGEEVGAALAWGADAVVWVHVADPAVVDRASMRDVDRLLPGESAAGLSRPLLAAMAAGGYDGPVTAEPLAKSRSFRSSNPRERARETREALRRVWPGP
;
A
#
# COMPACT_ATOMS: atom_id res chain seq x y z
N MET A 1 -16.25 3.33 3.02
CA MET A 1 -15.19 2.43 2.50
C MET A 1 -15.79 1.25 1.77
N TYR A 2 -15.04 0.56 0.92
CA TYR A 2 -15.50 -0.55 0.10
C TYR A 2 -14.40 -1.61 -0.07
N ALA A 3 -14.81 -2.88 -0.19
CA ALA A 3 -13.88 -4.00 -0.28
C ALA A 3 -13.37 -4.20 -1.71
N CYS A 4 -12.04 -4.20 -1.90
CA CYS A 4 -11.40 -4.43 -3.18
C CYS A 4 -10.73 -5.79 -3.27
N TRP A 5 -10.83 -6.40 -4.45
CA TRP A 5 -10.05 -7.56 -4.83
C TRP A 5 -8.71 -7.16 -5.42
N SER A 6 -7.65 -7.79 -4.96
CA SER A 6 -6.32 -7.66 -5.53
C SER A 6 -5.72 -9.04 -5.77
N ALA A 7 -5.58 -9.43 -7.03
CA ALA A 7 -4.94 -10.69 -7.38
C ALA A 7 -3.49 -10.76 -6.86
N ARG A 8 -2.73 -9.66 -6.99
CA ARG A 8 -1.35 -9.56 -6.53
C ARG A 8 -1.22 -9.74 -5.02
N ALA A 9 -2.11 -9.11 -4.25
CA ALA A 9 -2.08 -9.15 -2.79
C ALA A 9 -2.29 -10.57 -2.22
N VAL A 10 -2.91 -11.46 -3.01
CA VAL A 10 -3.08 -12.88 -2.68
C VAL A 10 -2.13 -13.81 -3.46
N GLY A 11 -1.13 -13.24 -4.13
CA GLY A 11 -0.10 -14.01 -4.84
C GLY A 11 -0.54 -14.67 -6.12
N LEU A 12 -1.51 -14.09 -6.82
CA LEU A 12 -1.98 -14.55 -8.13
C LEU A 12 -1.51 -13.59 -9.23
N THR A 13 -1.24 -14.16 -10.40
CA THR A 13 -1.00 -13.42 -11.64
C THR A 13 -2.13 -13.70 -12.59
N MET A 14 -2.78 -12.66 -13.10
CA MET A 14 -3.87 -12.75 -14.07
C MET A 14 -4.01 -11.45 -14.84
N SER A 15 -4.70 -11.47 -15.97
CA SER A 15 -5.02 -10.25 -16.72
C SER A 15 -6.01 -9.35 -15.95
N ALA A 16 -6.05 -8.07 -16.32
CA ALA A 16 -7.01 -7.13 -15.73
C ALA A 16 -8.47 -7.59 -15.99
N ALA A 17 -8.76 -8.14 -17.15
CA ALA A 17 -10.09 -8.67 -17.48
C ALA A 17 -10.48 -9.83 -16.54
N GLU A 18 -9.59 -10.80 -16.33
CA GLU A 18 -9.83 -11.90 -15.38
C GLU A 18 -9.99 -11.41 -13.95
N ALA A 19 -9.20 -10.43 -13.51
CA ALA A 19 -9.31 -9.86 -12.19
C ALA A 19 -10.65 -9.15 -11.95
N ILE A 20 -11.16 -8.42 -12.96
CA ILE A 20 -12.48 -7.75 -12.95
C ILE A 20 -13.61 -8.79 -12.81
N GLU A 21 -13.60 -9.84 -13.66
CA GLU A 21 -14.62 -10.89 -13.57
C GLU A 21 -14.61 -11.59 -12.21
N LEU A 22 -13.42 -11.93 -11.73
CA LEU A 22 -13.27 -12.65 -10.47
C LEU A 22 -13.69 -11.79 -9.26
N ALA A 23 -13.41 -10.46 -9.29
CA ALA A 23 -13.88 -9.53 -8.27
C ALA A 23 -15.40 -9.52 -8.17
N ALA A 24 -16.10 -9.46 -9.32
CA ALA A 24 -17.56 -9.48 -9.37
C ALA A 24 -18.14 -10.84 -8.92
N GLU A 25 -17.58 -11.96 -9.42
CA GLU A 25 -18.00 -13.31 -9.03
C GLU A 25 -17.89 -13.56 -7.52
N ALA A 26 -16.84 -13.02 -6.88
CA ALA A 26 -16.62 -13.16 -5.43
C ALA A 26 -17.40 -12.14 -4.60
N GLY A 27 -18.08 -11.18 -5.22
CA GLY A 27 -18.91 -10.17 -4.56
C GLY A 27 -18.10 -9.06 -3.89
N PHE A 28 -16.98 -8.67 -4.48
CA PHE A 28 -16.26 -7.46 -4.10
C PHE A 28 -16.94 -6.21 -4.65
N ASP A 29 -16.69 -5.08 -4.02
CA ASP A 29 -17.25 -3.79 -4.41
C ASP A 29 -16.34 -3.04 -5.38
N GLY A 30 -15.08 -3.49 -5.50
CA GLY A 30 -14.08 -2.89 -6.37
C GLY A 30 -12.91 -3.84 -6.67
N VAL A 31 -12.00 -3.38 -7.53
CA VAL A 31 -10.84 -4.16 -7.97
C VAL A 31 -9.60 -3.29 -8.05
N ASP A 32 -8.48 -3.82 -7.54
CA ASP A 32 -7.14 -3.25 -7.70
C ASP A 32 -6.49 -3.84 -8.96
N LEU A 33 -5.85 -3.02 -9.76
CA LEU A 33 -5.27 -3.46 -11.01
C LEU A 33 -3.78 -3.10 -11.12
N LEU A 34 -3.04 -3.93 -11.86
CA LEU A 34 -1.67 -3.68 -12.26
C LEU A 34 -1.69 -2.82 -13.54
N VAL A 35 -1.65 -1.51 -13.38
CA VAL A 35 -1.74 -0.55 -14.50
C VAL A 35 -0.62 -0.74 -15.52
N ARG A 36 0.58 -1.12 -15.07
CA ARG A 36 1.68 -1.46 -15.98
C ARG A 36 1.28 -2.58 -16.93
N ASP A 37 0.69 -3.66 -16.42
CA ASP A 37 0.34 -4.83 -17.24
C ASP A 37 -0.78 -4.48 -18.22
N VAL A 38 -1.74 -3.64 -17.84
CA VAL A 38 -2.76 -3.10 -18.74
C VAL A 38 -2.12 -2.29 -19.87
N PHE A 39 -1.17 -1.42 -19.56
CA PHE A 39 -0.46 -0.59 -20.51
C PHE A 39 0.41 -1.45 -21.46
N ASP A 40 1.23 -2.33 -20.91
CA ASP A 40 2.20 -3.13 -21.68
C ASP A 40 1.52 -4.18 -22.57
N SER A 41 0.36 -4.70 -22.17
CA SER A 41 -0.43 -5.63 -22.99
C SER A 41 -1.20 -4.97 -24.13
N GLY A 42 -1.29 -3.64 -24.14
CA GLY A 42 -2.12 -2.93 -25.11
C GLY A 42 -3.63 -3.20 -24.97
N ALA A 43 -4.08 -3.57 -23.76
CA ALA A 43 -5.48 -3.88 -23.49
C ALA A 43 -6.39 -2.65 -23.79
N ASP A 44 -7.60 -2.90 -24.27
CA ASP A 44 -8.60 -1.85 -24.48
C ASP A 44 -9.12 -1.31 -23.14
N VAL A 45 -8.48 -0.24 -22.66
CA VAL A 45 -8.81 0.44 -21.41
C VAL A 45 -10.28 0.87 -21.35
N LYS A 46 -10.85 1.29 -22.49
CA LYS A 46 -12.27 1.68 -22.56
C LYS A 46 -13.20 0.48 -22.39
N ALA A 47 -12.84 -0.66 -22.95
CA ALA A 47 -13.60 -1.90 -22.77
C ALA A 47 -13.50 -2.41 -21.32
N LEU A 48 -12.32 -2.37 -20.70
CA LEU A 48 -12.14 -2.73 -19.31
C LEU A 48 -12.97 -1.81 -18.37
N ARG A 49 -12.95 -0.50 -18.61
CA ARG A 49 -13.75 0.45 -17.81
C ARG A 49 -15.26 0.16 -17.96
N ARG A 50 -15.76 0.01 -19.17
CA ARG A 50 -17.17 -0.38 -19.41
C ARG A 50 -17.52 -1.67 -18.68
N ARG A 51 -16.64 -2.66 -18.73
CA ARG A 51 -16.89 -3.93 -18.03
C ARG A 51 -16.98 -3.77 -16.50
N MET A 52 -16.13 -2.94 -15.93
CA MET A 52 -16.24 -2.59 -14.50
C MET A 52 -17.59 -1.91 -14.21
N ASP A 53 -18.02 -0.97 -15.06
CA ASP A 53 -19.29 -0.28 -14.90
C ASP A 53 -20.49 -1.23 -15.00
N ASP A 54 -20.49 -2.13 -15.98
CA ASP A 54 -21.54 -3.14 -16.19
C ASP A 54 -21.67 -4.10 -15.00
N LEU A 55 -20.56 -4.37 -14.31
CA LEU A 55 -20.49 -5.22 -13.12
C LEU A 55 -20.68 -4.45 -11.81
N GLY A 56 -20.84 -3.11 -11.85
CA GLY A 56 -20.96 -2.27 -10.67
C GLY A 56 -19.69 -2.18 -9.84
N LEU A 57 -18.52 -2.46 -10.41
CA LEU A 57 -17.24 -2.43 -9.71
C LEU A 57 -16.62 -1.04 -9.71
N ARG A 58 -16.18 -0.61 -8.55
CA ARG A 58 -15.38 0.61 -8.35
C ARG A 58 -13.90 0.34 -8.65
N GLY A 59 -13.17 1.35 -9.10
CA GLY A 59 -11.72 1.32 -9.09
C GLY A 59 -11.18 1.30 -7.68
N GLY A 60 -10.29 0.38 -7.39
CA GLY A 60 -9.55 0.30 -6.13
C GLY A 60 -8.21 1.03 -6.20
N GLY A 61 -7.17 0.42 -5.62
CA GLY A 61 -5.80 0.87 -5.75
C GLY A 61 -5.11 0.36 -7.02
N TRP A 62 -3.99 0.99 -7.35
CA TRP A 62 -3.11 0.49 -8.41
C TRP A 62 -1.65 0.52 -7.97
N THR A 63 -0.91 -0.49 -8.36
CA THR A 63 0.51 -0.59 -8.01
C THR A 63 1.31 0.44 -8.80
N LEU A 64 2.10 1.23 -8.09
CA LEU A 64 3.02 2.20 -8.69
C LEU A 64 4.01 1.46 -9.60
N PRO A 65 4.10 1.81 -10.91
CA PRO A 65 4.86 1.04 -11.89
C PRO A 65 6.33 1.45 -11.98
N MET A 66 6.92 1.88 -10.87
CA MET A 66 8.31 2.32 -10.82
C MET A 66 8.98 1.96 -9.50
N ASN A 67 10.29 1.74 -9.55
CA ASN A 67 11.12 1.63 -8.36
C ASN A 67 11.85 2.95 -8.12
N TRP A 68 11.20 3.87 -7.42
CA TRP A 68 11.73 5.20 -7.15
C TRP A 68 13.00 5.21 -6.27
N LYS A 69 13.39 4.05 -5.70
CA LYS A 69 14.55 3.90 -4.81
C LYS A 69 15.84 3.57 -5.55
N GLN A 70 15.80 3.35 -6.86
CA GLN A 70 16.97 3.06 -7.69
C GLN A 70 17.83 4.31 -7.97
N ASP A 71 18.90 4.18 -8.79
CA ASP A 71 19.76 5.31 -9.16
C ASP A 71 18.98 6.41 -9.90
N GLU A 72 19.63 7.58 -10.03
CA GLU A 72 18.96 8.77 -10.60
C GLU A 72 18.54 8.57 -12.06
N ALA A 73 19.37 7.96 -12.88
CA ALA A 73 19.06 7.77 -14.29
C ALA A 73 17.86 6.87 -14.50
N ALA A 74 17.78 5.78 -13.73
CA ALA A 74 16.63 4.86 -13.76
C ALA A 74 15.37 5.51 -13.18
N PHE A 75 15.49 6.31 -12.11
CA PHE A 75 14.39 7.08 -11.57
C PHE A 75 13.82 8.08 -12.59
N GLU A 76 14.68 8.86 -13.26
CA GLU A 76 14.26 9.80 -14.29
C GLU A 76 13.56 9.11 -15.47
N ALA A 77 14.10 7.97 -15.91
CA ALA A 77 13.48 7.18 -16.97
C ALA A 77 12.09 6.66 -16.60
N ASP A 78 11.91 6.20 -15.36
CA ASP A 78 10.61 5.74 -14.86
C ASP A 78 9.65 6.93 -14.64
N LEU A 79 10.12 8.03 -14.09
CA LEU A 79 9.32 9.24 -13.87
C LEU A 79 8.78 9.80 -15.21
N ALA A 80 9.58 9.77 -16.26
CA ALA A 80 9.15 10.19 -17.60
C ALA A 80 8.03 9.32 -18.20
N ARG A 81 7.89 8.07 -17.73
CA ARG A 81 6.83 7.13 -18.14
C ARG A 81 5.59 7.20 -17.28
N LEU A 82 5.73 7.68 -16.04
CA LEU A 82 4.64 7.71 -15.05
C LEU A 82 3.35 8.40 -15.55
N PRO A 83 3.39 9.52 -16.31
CA PRO A 83 2.17 10.14 -16.84
C PRO A 83 1.31 9.19 -17.67
N ARG A 84 1.93 8.34 -18.50
CA ARG A 84 1.20 7.36 -19.34
C ARG A 84 0.49 6.29 -18.52
N HIS A 85 1.11 5.82 -17.45
CA HIS A 85 0.48 4.88 -16.53
C HIS A 85 -0.63 5.55 -15.72
N ALA A 86 -0.39 6.77 -15.25
CA ALA A 86 -1.39 7.56 -14.51
C ALA A 86 -2.63 7.87 -15.38
N GLU A 87 -2.46 8.15 -16.68
CA GLU A 87 -3.58 8.29 -17.63
C GLU A 87 -4.41 6.99 -17.75
N VAL A 88 -3.76 5.83 -17.82
CA VAL A 88 -4.48 4.54 -17.82
C VAL A 88 -5.24 4.34 -16.53
N ALA A 89 -4.63 4.65 -15.38
CA ALA A 89 -5.29 4.58 -14.08
C ALA A 89 -6.52 5.50 -14.00
N GLU A 90 -6.36 6.76 -14.43
CA GLU A 90 -7.44 7.74 -14.51
C GLU A 90 -8.62 7.24 -15.33
N ARG A 91 -8.36 6.73 -16.54
CA ARG A 91 -9.39 6.17 -17.46
C ARG A 91 -10.08 4.93 -16.90
N LEU A 92 -9.43 4.16 -16.02
CA LEU A 92 -10.02 3.03 -15.30
C LEU A 92 -10.73 3.45 -14.00
N GLY A 93 -10.62 4.72 -13.58
CA GLY A 93 -11.16 5.20 -12.31
C GLY A 93 -10.36 4.74 -11.09
N LEU A 94 -9.08 4.37 -11.28
CA LEU A 94 -8.14 4.01 -10.24
C LEU A 94 -7.43 5.29 -9.75
N THR A 95 -7.92 5.89 -8.69
CA THR A 95 -7.43 7.18 -8.21
C THR A 95 -6.46 7.10 -7.04
N ARG A 96 -6.01 5.91 -6.67
CA ARG A 96 -5.22 5.68 -5.45
C ARG A 96 -4.07 4.74 -5.73
N THR A 97 -2.86 5.17 -5.40
CA THR A 97 -1.66 4.34 -5.45
C THR A 97 -0.85 4.50 -4.17
N GLY A 98 0.11 3.62 -3.95
CA GLY A 98 0.92 3.69 -2.73
C GLY A 98 2.34 3.18 -2.95
N THR A 99 3.20 3.58 -2.03
CA THR A 99 4.56 3.07 -1.90
C THR A 99 5.02 3.20 -0.45
N TRP A 100 6.01 2.40 -0.05
CA TRP A 100 6.57 2.52 1.31
C TRP A 100 7.72 3.52 1.37
N ALA A 101 7.82 4.27 2.47
CA ALA A 101 8.98 5.07 2.81
C ALA A 101 10.18 4.14 3.11
N ARG A 102 11.42 4.60 2.87
CA ARG A 102 12.60 3.80 3.24
C ARG A 102 12.71 3.69 4.76
N PHE A 103 12.87 2.48 5.24
CA PHE A 103 13.02 2.15 6.66
C PHE A 103 14.48 2.09 7.11
N GLU A 104 15.43 2.01 6.18
CA GLU A 104 16.88 1.98 6.43
C GLU A 104 17.61 2.69 5.28
N SER A 105 18.71 3.40 5.57
CA SER A 105 19.59 3.97 4.56
C SER A 105 20.36 2.88 3.80
N ASP A 106 21.10 3.26 2.77
CA ASP A 106 22.11 2.39 2.20
C ASP A 106 23.17 2.05 3.25
N PRO A 107 23.93 0.96 3.09
CA PRO A 107 24.99 0.59 4.02
C PRO A 107 25.99 1.72 4.24
N VAL A 108 26.30 2.02 5.50
CA VAL A 108 27.26 3.05 5.91
C VAL A 108 28.36 2.46 6.78
N GLY A 109 29.50 3.18 6.90
CA GLY A 109 30.59 2.78 7.74
C GLY A 109 30.27 2.76 9.24
N PRO A 110 31.08 2.09 10.07
CA PRO A 110 30.90 2.10 11.53
C PRO A 110 30.94 3.50 12.14
N ASP A 111 31.78 4.39 11.62
CA ASP A 111 31.90 5.79 12.02
C ASP A 111 30.56 6.53 11.96
N VAL A 112 29.81 6.34 10.91
CA VAL A 112 28.45 6.92 10.78
C VAL A 112 27.47 6.25 11.74
N ARG A 113 27.51 4.93 11.89
CA ARG A 113 26.60 4.21 12.78
C ARG A 113 26.83 4.50 14.26
N ASP A 114 28.09 4.75 14.65
CA ASP A 114 28.49 4.92 16.04
C ASP A 114 28.45 6.38 16.50
N SER A 115 28.41 7.33 15.55
CA SER A 115 28.32 8.77 15.83
C SER A 115 26.88 9.28 15.73
N GLU A 116 26.35 9.86 16.81
CA GLU A 116 25.00 10.44 16.82
C GLU A 116 24.84 11.56 15.77
N GLY A 117 25.85 12.46 15.69
CA GLY A 117 25.82 13.56 14.74
C GLY A 117 25.83 13.10 13.29
N LEU A 118 26.66 12.09 12.95
CA LEU A 118 26.71 11.55 11.59
C LEU A 118 25.45 10.74 11.24
N ARG A 119 24.90 9.98 12.20
CA ARG A 119 23.60 9.31 12.00
C ARG A 119 22.49 10.31 11.67
N ARG A 120 22.40 11.41 12.45
CA ARG A 120 21.40 12.45 12.20
C ARG A 120 21.57 13.08 10.83
N ALA A 121 22.79 13.43 10.43
CA ALA A 121 23.06 13.97 9.11
C ALA A 121 22.67 13.00 7.99
N GLU A 122 22.91 11.69 8.17
CA GLU A 122 22.50 10.66 7.20
C GLU A 122 20.98 10.53 7.12
N VAL A 123 20.27 10.58 8.25
CA VAL A 123 18.80 10.60 8.27
C VAL A 123 18.24 11.80 7.54
N GLU A 124 18.78 13.00 7.80
CA GLU A 124 18.37 14.25 7.13
C GLU A 124 18.62 14.17 5.61
N ARG A 125 19.79 13.69 5.20
CA ARG A 125 20.13 13.49 3.79
C ARG A 125 19.16 12.52 3.09
N CYS A 126 18.92 11.36 3.70
CA CYS A 126 18.02 10.35 3.15
C CYS A 126 16.57 10.84 3.12
N THR A 127 16.14 11.59 4.11
CA THR A 127 14.79 12.18 4.15
C THR A 127 14.62 13.20 3.04
N ALA A 128 15.57 14.13 2.88
CA ALA A 128 15.52 15.13 1.82
C ALA A 128 15.46 14.48 0.41
N TRP A 129 16.26 13.44 0.18
CA TRP A 129 16.25 12.66 -1.06
C TRP A 129 14.90 11.97 -1.32
N GLN A 130 14.27 11.40 -0.28
CA GLN A 130 12.95 10.79 -0.40
C GLN A 130 11.88 11.86 -0.71
N LEU A 131 11.90 12.99 0.00
CA LEU A 131 10.96 14.10 -0.18
C LEU A 131 10.99 14.63 -1.61
N ASP A 132 12.18 14.80 -2.20
CA ASP A 132 12.33 15.24 -3.58
C ASP A 132 11.63 14.28 -4.55
N ARG A 133 11.99 12.99 -4.50
CA ARG A 133 11.47 11.98 -5.42
C ARG A 133 9.97 11.74 -5.26
N LEU A 134 9.51 11.60 -4.03
CA LEU A 134 8.09 11.42 -3.73
C LEU A 134 7.27 12.66 -4.12
N GLY A 135 7.82 13.85 -3.94
CA GLY A 135 7.20 15.10 -4.38
C GLY A 135 7.00 15.15 -5.88
N ARG A 136 8.04 14.86 -6.64
CA ARG A 136 7.99 14.81 -8.12
C ARG A 136 6.99 13.77 -8.64
N MET A 137 6.95 12.61 -8.01
CA MET A 137 5.94 11.58 -8.33
C MET A 137 4.53 12.05 -7.99
N ALA A 138 4.33 12.66 -6.83
CA ALA A 138 3.04 13.17 -6.40
C ALA A 138 2.51 14.26 -7.34
N ASP A 139 3.38 15.14 -7.85
CA ASP A 139 3.01 16.17 -8.82
C ASP A 139 2.48 15.58 -10.13
N VAL A 140 3.15 14.54 -10.67
CA VAL A 140 2.66 13.79 -11.84
C VAL A 140 1.32 13.12 -11.54
N LEU A 141 1.19 12.45 -10.40
CA LEU A 141 -0.03 11.76 -10.01
C LEU A 141 -1.21 12.73 -9.82
N ALA A 142 -0.97 13.91 -9.26
CA ALA A 142 -1.99 14.96 -9.08
C ALA A 142 -2.59 15.42 -10.42
N ALA A 143 -1.77 15.55 -11.48
CA ALA A 143 -2.22 15.93 -12.81
C ALA A 143 -3.23 14.93 -13.42
N HIS A 144 -3.26 13.68 -12.91
CA HIS A 144 -4.17 12.61 -13.31
C HIS A 144 -5.18 12.24 -12.21
N GLY A 145 -5.43 13.12 -11.26
CA GLY A 145 -6.39 12.90 -10.18
C GLY A 145 -6.05 11.75 -9.23
N SER A 146 -4.79 11.27 -9.26
CA SER A 146 -4.34 10.16 -8.41
C SER A 146 -3.71 10.67 -7.11
N ARG A 147 -3.97 9.93 -6.02
CA ARG A 147 -3.40 10.16 -4.69
C ARG A 147 -2.29 9.16 -4.41
N LEU A 148 -1.25 9.61 -3.72
CA LEU A 148 -0.11 8.81 -3.29
C LEU A 148 -0.18 8.53 -1.79
N GLY A 149 -0.36 7.26 -1.41
CA GLY A 149 -0.27 6.80 -0.03
C GLY A 149 1.16 6.39 0.33
N LEU A 150 1.66 6.91 1.44
CA LEU A 150 2.95 6.52 2.01
C LEU A 150 2.73 5.47 3.09
N GLU A 151 3.41 4.36 2.96
CA GLU A 151 3.35 3.21 3.86
C GLU A 151 4.63 3.14 4.70
N ILE A 152 4.51 2.65 5.92
CA ILE A 152 5.65 2.22 6.74
C ILE A 152 5.89 0.71 6.56
N LEU A 153 7.14 0.26 6.72
CA LEU A 153 7.47 -1.14 6.94
C LEU A 153 7.83 -1.34 8.42
N GLY A 154 6.85 -1.73 9.23
CA GLY A 154 7.00 -1.89 10.67
C GLY A 154 7.81 -3.12 11.08
N SER A 155 7.86 -4.17 10.23
CA SER A 155 8.59 -5.41 10.53
C SER A 155 10.11 -5.17 10.53
N ARG A 156 10.78 -5.69 11.58
CA ARG A 156 12.24 -5.53 11.74
C ARG A 156 13.05 -6.43 10.81
N SER A 157 12.46 -7.51 10.33
CA SER A 157 13.13 -8.51 9.47
C SER A 157 13.59 -7.93 8.12
N GLU A 158 13.00 -6.83 7.69
CA GLU A 158 13.37 -6.18 6.43
C GLU A 158 14.65 -5.33 6.56
N ARG A 159 15.11 -5.07 7.79
CA ARG A 159 16.32 -4.27 8.04
C ARG A 159 17.57 -5.15 7.97
N THR A 160 18.59 -4.65 7.31
CA THR A 160 19.88 -5.32 7.20
C THR A 160 20.79 -5.05 8.40
N GLY A 161 20.54 -3.98 9.16
CA GLY A 161 21.39 -3.47 10.23
C GLY A 161 22.70 -2.86 9.75
N ARG A 162 22.87 -2.66 8.44
CA ARG A 162 24.08 -2.07 7.84
C ARG A 162 23.93 -0.58 7.52
N GLY A 163 22.70 -0.10 7.42
CA GLY A 163 22.37 1.31 7.25
C GLY A 163 21.98 1.98 8.57
N VAL A 164 21.52 3.22 8.46
CA VAL A 164 20.92 3.96 9.56
C VAL A 164 19.40 3.77 9.51
N PRO A 165 18.72 3.45 10.63
CA PRO A 165 17.27 3.39 10.68
C PRO A 165 16.63 4.72 10.25
N LEU A 166 15.62 4.64 9.38
CA LEU A 166 14.90 5.81 8.87
C LEU A 166 13.46 5.84 9.41
N VAL A 167 12.49 5.31 8.66
CA VAL A 167 11.06 5.36 8.99
C VAL A 167 10.51 3.96 9.18
N SER A 168 9.89 3.72 10.33
CA SER A 168 9.30 2.41 10.67
C SER A 168 8.04 2.52 11.51
N THR A 169 7.64 3.75 11.85
CA THR A 169 6.41 4.07 12.57
C THR A 169 5.65 5.16 11.83
N TYR A 170 4.34 5.24 12.05
CA TYR A 170 3.53 6.33 11.50
C TYR A 170 3.91 7.67 12.15
N GLU A 171 4.27 7.68 13.43
CA GLU A 171 4.78 8.88 14.10
C GLU A 171 6.02 9.44 13.35
N GLU A 172 7.01 8.59 13.07
CA GLU A 172 8.21 8.99 12.29
C GLU A 172 7.85 9.41 10.86
N LEU A 173 6.88 8.74 10.22
CA LEU A 173 6.40 9.10 8.88
C LEU A 173 5.80 10.51 8.89
N LEU A 174 4.90 10.76 9.84
CA LEU A 174 4.19 12.03 9.96
C LEU A 174 5.15 13.19 10.27
N ASP A 175 6.10 12.97 11.17
CA ASP A 175 7.12 13.97 11.53
C ASP A 175 7.98 14.35 10.30
N ARG A 176 8.48 13.38 9.57
CA ARG A 176 9.43 13.61 8.48
C ARG A 176 8.81 13.99 7.14
N PHE A 177 7.57 13.56 6.88
CA PHE A 177 6.90 13.76 5.59
C PHE A 177 5.70 14.72 5.65
N GLY A 178 5.42 15.32 6.82
CA GLY A 178 4.33 16.29 7.00
C GLY A 178 4.41 17.47 6.02
N GLY A 179 5.59 18.05 5.84
CA GLY A 179 5.81 19.13 4.89
C GLY A 179 5.56 18.74 3.42
N LEU A 180 5.70 17.47 3.06
CA LEU A 180 5.34 17.00 1.72
C LEU A 180 3.83 17.08 1.50
N ARG A 181 3.03 16.70 2.52
CA ARG A 181 1.56 16.78 2.48
C ARG A 181 1.06 18.21 2.51
N GLU A 182 1.67 19.09 3.31
CA GLU A 182 1.28 20.52 3.38
C GLU A 182 1.32 21.19 2.00
N GLY A 183 2.28 20.81 1.16
CA GLY A 183 2.40 21.32 -0.21
C GLY A 183 1.59 20.53 -1.26
N ARG A 184 1.04 19.34 -0.92
CA ARG A 184 0.42 18.41 -1.87
C ARG A 184 -0.76 17.66 -1.27
N ALA A 185 -1.98 18.15 -1.49
CA ALA A 185 -3.20 17.55 -0.95
C ALA A 185 -3.45 16.09 -1.42
N ASN A 186 -2.80 15.66 -2.50
CA ASN A 186 -2.89 14.29 -3.02
C ASN A 186 -1.93 13.31 -2.33
N VAL A 187 -1.04 13.76 -1.43
CA VAL A 187 -0.20 12.88 -0.60
C VAL A 187 -0.92 12.55 0.69
N GLY A 188 -0.81 11.32 1.13
CA GLY A 188 -1.41 10.85 2.38
C GLY A 188 -0.81 9.52 2.85
N VAL A 189 -1.56 8.79 3.64
CA VAL A 189 -1.13 7.54 4.26
C VAL A 189 -1.72 6.33 3.52
N LEU A 190 -0.90 5.32 3.28
CA LEU A 190 -1.36 3.95 3.10
C LEU A 190 -1.33 3.29 4.47
N ALA A 191 -2.50 2.96 4.99
CA ALA A 191 -2.64 2.38 6.32
C ALA A 191 -2.68 0.85 6.22
N ASP A 192 -1.62 0.18 6.67
CA ASP A 192 -1.53 -1.28 6.69
C ASP A 192 -1.62 -1.82 8.13
N ALA A 193 -2.63 -2.65 8.41
CA ALA A 193 -2.86 -3.23 9.73
C ALA A 193 -1.71 -4.14 10.20
N TYR A 194 -1.05 -4.84 9.29
CA TYR A 194 0.07 -5.71 9.62
C TYR A 194 1.30 -4.90 10.06
N HIS A 195 1.66 -3.87 9.28
CA HIS A 195 2.78 -3.01 9.60
C HIS A 195 2.54 -2.15 10.85
N LEU A 196 1.31 -1.71 11.06
CA LEU A 196 0.90 -1.02 12.28
C LEU A 196 1.08 -1.93 13.52
N HIS A 197 0.68 -3.21 13.44
CA HIS A 197 0.94 -4.16 14.52
C HIS A 197 2.44 -4.39 14.74
N ALA A 198 3.20 -4.54 13.65
CA ALA A 198 4.64 -4.81 13.71
C ALA A 198 5.45 -3.63 14.28
N SER A 199 5.03 -2.38 14.00
CA SER A 199 5.66 -1.18 14.56
C SER A 199 5.40 -1.01 16.06
N GLY A 200 4.32 -1.59 16.55
CA GLY A 200 3.92 -1.51 17.94
C GLY A 200 3.03 -0.32 18.27
N GLU A 201 2.59 0.40 17.25
CA GLU A 201 1.72 1.56 17.41
C GLU A 201 0.25 1.18 17.56
N GLU A 202 -0.51 2.08 18.15
CA GLU A 202 -1.96 2.00 18.23
C GLU A 202 -2.61 2.46 16.91
N VAL A 203 -3.83 2.03 16.66
CA VAL A 203 -4.59 2.31 15.43
C VAL A 203 -4.67 3.82 15.12
N GLY A 204 -4.74 4.66 16.15
CA GLY A 204 -4.79 6.11 16.01
C GLY A 204 -3.59 6.72 15.29
N ALA A 205 -2.42 6.08 15.34
CA ALA A 205 -1.23 6.57 14.67
C ALA A 205 -1.42 6.69 13.14
N ALA A 206 -2.05 5.69 12.51
CA ALA A 206 -2.34 5.71 11.07
C ALA A 206 -3.36 6.80 10.66
N LEU A 207 -4.07 7.37 11.62
CA LEU A 207 -5.11 8.41 11.43
C LEU A 207 -4.67 9.80 11.87
N ALA A 208 -3.42 9.97 12.30
CA ALA A 208 -2.98 11.24 12.89
C ALA A 208 -2.98 12.43 11.91
N TRP A 209 -2.93 12.19 10.59
CA TRP A 209 -3.18 13.21 9.56
C TRP A 209 -4.67 13.41 9.22
N GLY A 210 -5.58 12.71 9.91
CA GLY A 210 -7.01 12.67 9.61
C GLY A 210 -7.39 11.54 8.65
N ALA A 211 -8.63 11.09 8.73
CA ALA A 211 -9.13 10.01 7.85
C ALA A 211 -9.19 10.43 6.37
N ASP A 212 -9.34 11.71 6.07
CA ASP A 212 -9.27 12.28 4.73
C ASP A 212 -7.89 12.15 4.10
N ALA A 213 -6.84 12.07 4.92
CA ALA A 213 -5.47 11.83 4.48
C ALA A 213 -5.20 10.36 4.14
N VAL A 214 -6.04 9.43 4.59
CA VAL A 214 -5.85 8.03 4.24
C VAL A 214 -6.17 7.82 2.76
N VAL A 215 -5.18 7.31 2.02
CA VAL A 215 -5.29 7.06 0.58
C VAL A 215 -5.78 5.65 0.32
N TRP A 216 -5.22 4.67 1.00
CA TRP A 216 -5.50 3.26 0.81
C TRP A 216 -5.38 2.51 2.13
N VAL A 217 -6.17 1.48 2.32
CA VAL A 217 -6.12 0.63 3.53
C VAL A 217 -5.81 -0.80 3.12
N HIS A 218 -4.73 -1.33 3.69
CA HIS A 218 -4.39 -2.74 3.61
C HIS A 218 -4.68 -3.44 4.94
N VAL A 219 -5.20 -4.66 4.88
CA VAL A 219 -5.49 -5.47 6.06
C VAL A 219 -4.96 -6.89 5.90
N ALA A 220 -4.20 -7.30 6.89
CA ALA A 220 -3.75 -8.67 7.11
C ALA A 220 -3.44 -8.83 8.60
N ASP A 221 -3.56 -10.05 9.11
CA ASP A 221 -3.27 -10.33 10.50
C ASP A 221 -1.91 -11.03 10.66
N PRO A 222 -1.23 -10.89 11.81
CA PRO A 222 0.05 -11.51 12.05
C PRO A 222 -0.08 -13.02 12.30
N ALA A 223 0.75 -13.81 11.61
CA ALA A 223 0.91 -15.24 11.90
C ALA A 223 1.78 -15.49 13.13
N VAL A 224 2.64 -14.53 13.47
CA VAL A 224 3.56 -14.53 14.62
C VAL A 224 3.26 -13.28 15.43
N VAL A 225 3.02 -13.42 16.72
CA VAL A 225 2.63 -12.31 17.62
C VAL A 225 3.84 -11.56 18.16
N ASP A 226 4.99 -12.24 18.31
CA ASP A 226 6.23 -11.61 18.74
C ASP A 226 6.75 -10.67 17.63
N ARG A 227 6.63 -9.37 17.85
CA ARG A 227 7.03 -8.33 16.90
C ARG A 227 8.49 -8.39 16.47
N ALA A 228 9.37 -8.89 17.35
CA ALA A 228 10.80 -9.02 17.03
C ALA A 228 11.08 -10.10 15.97
N SER A 229 10.20 -11.10 15.89
CA SER A 229 10.30 -12.25 14.98
C SER A 229 9.39 -12.13 13.75
N MET A 230 8.56 -11.09 13.67
CA MET A 230 7.64 -10.88 12.53
C MET A 230 8.42 -10.63 11.24
N ARG A 231 8.00 -11.32 10.18
CA ARG A 231 8.48 -11.09 8.81
C ARG A 231 7.31 -10.67 7.93
N ASP A 232 7.57 -9.81 6.97
CA ASP A 232 6.52 -9.30 6.07
C ASP A 232 5.71 -10.42 5.37
N VAL A 233 6.34 -11.56 5.12
CA VAL A 233 5.70 -12.72 4.48
C VAL A 233 4.85 -13.59 5.44
N ASP A 234 4.88 -13.33 6.75
CA ASP A 234 4.16 -14.12 7.76
C ASP A 234 2.79 -13.50 8.06
N ARG A 235 2.01 -13.28 7.02
CA ARG A 235 0.66 -12.70 7.08
C ARG A 235 -0.43 -13.75 6.97
N LEU A 236 -1.52 -13.52 7.68
CA LEU A 236 -2.77 -14.27 7.59
C LEU A 236 -3.86 -13.42 6.94
N LEU A 237 -4.94 -14.05 6.52
CA LEU A 237 -6.15 -13.33 6.15
C LEU A 237 -6.70 -12.54 7.36
N PRO A 238 -7.33 -11.38 7.13
CA PRO A 238 -7.89 -10.56 8.20
C PRO A 238 -8.92 -11.33 9.03
N GLY A 239 -8.85 -11.20 10.35
CA GLY A 239 -9.70 -11.89 11.32
C GLY A 239 -9.25 -13.29 11.70
N GLU A 240 -8.04 -13.72 11.32
CA GLU A 240 -7.50 -15.04 11.67
C GLU A 240 -6.54 -15.02 12.87
N SER A 241 -6.16 -13.83 13.34
CA SER A 241 -5.38 -13.68 14.57
C SER A 241 -6.08 -12.76 15.57
N ALA A 242 -6.16 -13.20 16.82
CA ALA A 242 -6.71 -12.37 17.92
C ALA A 242 -5.85 -11.12 18.21
N ALA A 243 -4.56 -11.16 17.84
CA ALA A 243 -3.64 -10.04 17.97
C ALA A 243 -3.68 -9.09 16.77
N GLY A 244 -4.43 -9.44 15.70
CA GLY A 244 -4.50 -8.65 14.47
C GLY A 244 -5.22 -7.32 14.66
N LEU A 245 -4.74 -6.31 13.96
CA LEU A 245 -5.32 -4.96 13.97
C LEU A 245 -6.31 -4.70 12.83
N SER A 246 -6.61 -5.70 11.98
CA SER A 246 -7.51 -5.53 10.83
C SER A 246 -8.89 -5.01 11.26
N ARG A 247 -9.53 -5.63 12.25
CA ARG A 247 -10.85 -5.20 12.75
C ARG A 247 -10.82 -3.82 13.42
N PRO A 248 -9.94 -3.53 14.40
CA PRO A 248 -9.90 -2.21 15.02
C PRO A 248 -9.50 -1.10 14.04
N LEU A 249 -8.62 -1.37 13.07
CA LEU A 249 -8.29 -0.40 12.03
C LEU A 249 -9.50 -0.04 11.18
N LEU A 250 -10.25 -1.03 10.68
CA LEU A 250 -11.45 -0.78 9.88
C LEU A 250 -12.55 -0.08 10.67
N ALA A 251 -12.70 -0.38 11.96
CA ALA A 251 -13.65 0.32 12.83
C ALA A 251 -13.26 1.81 12.98
N ALA A 252 -11.98 2.10 13.20
CA ALA A 252 -11.48 3.48 13.28
C ALA A 252 -11.61 4.24 11.95
N MET A 253 -11.32 3.57 10.81
CA MET A 253 -11.53 4.14 9.47
C MET A 253 -12.99 4.50 9.23
N ALA A 254 -13.93 3.61 9.58
CA ALA A 254 -15.37 3.86 9.44
C ALA A 254 -15.82 5.03 10.33
N ALA A 255 -15.39 5.07 11.59
CA ALA A 255 -15.70 6.14 12.53
C ALA A 255 -15.12 7.51 12.06
N GLY A 256 -13.96 7.50 11.41
CA GLY A 256 -13.33 8.68 10.81
C GLY A 256 -13.94 9.12 9.46
N GLY A 257 -14.90 8.36 8.90
CA GLY A 257 -15.53 8.69 7.62
C GLY A 257 -14.70 8.31 6.38
N TYR A 258 -13.72 7.42 6.51
CA TYR A 258 -12.97 6.91 5.34
C TYR A 258 -13.91 6.23 4.35
N ASP A 259 -13.86 6.63 3.09
CA ASP A 259 -14.74 6.15 2.02
C ASP A 259 -14.03 5.35 0.92
N GLY A 260 -12.72 5.14 1.09
CA GLY A 260 -11.83 4.56 0.08
C GLY A 260 -11.80 3.02 0.04
N PRO A 261 -10.90 2.46 -0.81
CA PRO A 261 -10.70 1.02 -0.96
C PRO A 261 -10.04 0.38 0.25
N VAL A 262 -10.46 -0.83 0.57
CA VAL A 262 -9.85 -1.72 1.55
C VAL A 262 -9.45 -3.01 0.86
N THR A 263 -8.18 -3.35 0.92
CA THR A 263 -7.59 -4.53 0.27
C THR A 263 -7.04 -5.47 1.33
N ALA A 264 -7.43 -6.74 1.28
CA ALA A 264 -6.75 -7.77 2.07
C ALA A 264 -5.42 -8.14 1.40
N GLU A 265 -4.32 -8.05 2.17
CA GLU A 265 -2.97 -8.30 1.67
C GLU A 265 -2.23 -9.40 2.47
N PRO A 266 -2.70 -10.66 2.44
CA PRO A 266 -2.04 -11.77 3.13
C PRO A 266 -0.78 -12.24 2.44
N LEU A 267 -0.50 -11.79 1.21
CA LEU A 267 0.60 -12.17 0.32
C LEU A 267 0.58 -13.64 -0.15
N ALA A 268 1.42 -13.95 -1.14
CA ALA A 268 1.47 -15.24 -1.82
C ALA A 268 1.74 -16.45 -0.92
N LYS A 269 2.54 -16.24 0.13
CA LYS A 269 3.00 -17.29 1.05
C LYS A 269 2.12 -17.46 2.27
N SER A 270 1.00 -16.77 2.35
CA SER A 270 0.08 -16.90 3.47
C SER A 270 -0.41 -18.35 3.62
N ARG A 271 -0.29 -18.85 4.85
CA ARG A 271 -0.81 -20.18 5.21
C ARG A 271 -2.33 -20.23 5.37
N SER A 272 -3.00 -19.09 5.24
CA SER A 272 -4.46 -19.00 5.31
C SER A 272 -5.15 -19.66 4.12
N PHE A 273 -4.51 -19.66 2.96
CA PHE A 273 -5.11 -20.22 1.77
C PHE A 273 -5.09 -21.75 1.77
N ARG A 274 -6.26 -22.34 1.59
CA ARG A 274 -6.47 -23.79 1.51
C ARG A 274 -6.30 -24.32 0.09
N SER A 275 -6.36 -23.43 -0.89
CA SER A 275 -6.31 -23.77 -2.31
C SER A 275 -5.46 -22.81 -3.11
N SER A 276 -4.91 -23.28 -4.23
CA SER A 276 -4.30 -22.43 -5.25
C SER A 276 -5.32 -21.93 -6.30
N ASN A 277 -6.56 -22.40 -6.24
CA ASN A 277 -7.62 -22.02 -7.19
C ASN A 277 -7.97 -20.52 -6.99
N PRO A 278 -7.88 -19.70 -8.05
CA PRO A 278 -8.16 -18.26 -7.95
C PRO A 278 -9.56 -17.92 -7.40
N ARG A 279 -10.60 -18.68 -7.80
CA ARG A 279 -11.97 -18.45 -7.33
C ARG A 279 -12.14 -18.76 -5.85
N GLU A 280 -11.47 -19.80 -5.36
CA GLU A 280 -11.50 -20.15 -3.94
C GLU A 280 -10.75 -19.09 -3.12
N ARG A 281 -9.56 -18.66 -3.56
CA ARG A 281 -8.83 -17.58 -2.92
C ARG A 281 -9.64 -16.28 -2.86
N ALA A 282 -10.32 -15.91 -3.93
CA ALA A 282 -11.16 -14.72 -3.94
C ALA A 282 -12.30 -14.82 -2.93
N ARG A 283 -12.99 -15.98 -2.86
CA ARG A 283 -14.06 -16.21 -1.87
C ARG A 283 -13.53 -16.18 -0.43
N GLU A 284 -12.44 -16.92 -0.14
CA GLU A 284 -11.81 -16.93 1.18
C GLU A 284 -11.41 -15.51 1.63
N THR A 285 -10.85 -14.73 0.71
CA THR A 285 -10.47 -13.33 0.96
C THR A 285 -11.70 -12.44 1.23
N ARG A 286 -12.77 -12.60 0.44
CA ARG A 286 -14.02 -11.84 0.65
C ARG A 286 -14.69 -12.18 1.98
N GLU A 287 -14.72 -13.45 2.35
CA GLU A 287 -15.23 -13.91 3.63
C GLU A 287 -14.40 -13.38 4.80
N ALA A 288 -13.07 -13.37 4.66
CA ALA A 288 -12.18 -12.82 5.67
C ALA A 288 -12.45 -11.32 5.92
N LEU A 289 -12.57 -10.53 4.85
CA LEU A 289 -12.94 -9.12 4.97
C LEU A 289 -14.31 -8.93 5.66
N ARG A 290 -15.31 -9.74 5.31
CA ARG A 290 -16.62 -9.67 5.97
C ARG A 290 -16.54 -9.91 7.48
N ARG A 291 -15.66 -10.81 7.93
CA ARG A 291 -15.49 -11.09 9.38
C ARG A 291 -14.97 -9.89 10.17
N VAL A 292 -14.16 -9.03 9.55
CA VAL A 292 -13.54 -7.86 10.21
C VAL A 292 -14.23 -6.55 9.86
N TRP A 293 -15.18 -6.58 8.90
CA TRP A 293 -15.90 -5.39 8.47
C TRP A 293 -16.72 -4.82 9.63
N PRO A 294 -16.65 -3.51 9.90
CA PRO A 294 -17.51 -2.91 10.91
C PRO A 294 -18.98 -3.06 10.51
N GLY A 295 -19.83 -3.28 11.50
CA GLY A 295 -21.27 -3.27 11.30
C GLY A 295 -21.76 -1.90 10.80
N PRO A 296 -22.99 -1.86 10.27
CA PRO A 296 -23.62 -0.63 9.84
C PRO A 296 -23.80 0.38 10.98
#